data_3ed123c0adae257b8c6a80ee308df896
#
_entry.id   3ed123c0adae257b8c6a80ee308df896
#
_cell.length_a   1.000
_cell.length_b   1.000
_cell.length_c   1.000
_cell.angle_alpha   90.00
_cell.angle_beta   90.00
_cell.angle_gamma   90.00
#
_symmetry.space_group_name_H-M   'P 1'
#
loop_
_entity.id
_entity.type
_entity.pdbx_description
1 polymer ?
#
loop_
_entity_poly.entity_id
_entity_poly.type
_entity_poly.pdbx_seq_one_letter_code
_entity_poly.pdbx_strand_id
1 'polypeptide(L)'
;MSRLQLITLDLDNTLWDVEKTIRAAERDLIAWLKTHAEPAHQIYVSNDLATLREQTLQQQPNLRHDLSQLRIEILSGVMRKAQYQEHEARNLAEAAFEVFFAGRNRVAFFPGALEMLQALSERYPVYALTNGNADTSRTGISPYLKGAISSALVGASKPDPSMFHAALNQAGVSAQHCVHIGDHLHDDIRGADAVGMHSIWVNLQQSALSDGDPRPTQEVTQLSDIDAAVTAIENSLTA
;
A
#
# COMPACT_ATOMS: atom_id res chain seq x y z
N MET A 1 2.03 18.79 -28.33
CA MET A 1 3.17 18.15 -27.62
C MET A 1 2.59 17.36 -26.48
N SER A 2 2.76 16.05 -26.47
CA SER A 2 2.28 15.19 -25.39
C SER A 2 3.15 15.43 -24.15
N ARG A 3 2.51 15.83 -23.06
CA ARG A 3 3.17 16.12 -21.77
C ARG A 3 2.69 15.08 -20.74
N LEU A 4 3.53 14.74 -19.80
CA LEU A 4 3.11 13.97 -18.63
C LEU A 4 2.05 14.75 -17.84
N GLN A 5 0.96 14.08 -17.44
CA GLN A 5 -0.23 14.72 -16.85
C GLN A 5 -0.62 14.13 -15.49
N LEU A 6 -0.11 12.93 -15.16
CA LEU A 6 -0.44 12.23 -13.93
C LEU A 6 0.75 11.41 -13.45
N ILE A 7 0.98 11.44 -12.15
CA ILE A 7 1.85 10.49 -11.46
C ILE A 7 0.98 9.64 -10.54
N THR A 8 1.11 8.33 -10.61
CA THR A 8 0.60 7.41 -9.60
C THR A 8 1.77 6.80 -8.83
N LEU A 9 1.60 6.60 -7.53
CA LEU A 9 2.67 6.21 -6.63
C LEU A 9 2.21 5.10 -5.68
N ASP A 10 2.96 4.02 -5.59
CA ASP A 10 2.83 3.06 -4.50
C ASP A 10 3.35 3.66 -3.19
N LEU A 11 2.98 3.06 -2.06
CA LEU A 11 3.30 3.58 -0.73
C LEU A 11 4.30 2.69 0.01
N ASP A 12 3.90 1.45 0.27
CA ASP A 12 4.65 0.49 1.09
C ASP A 12 5.92 0.03 0.38
N ASN A 13 7.08 0.05 1.02
CA ASN A 13 8.41 -0.19 0.46
C ASN A 13 8.86 0.77 -0.65
N THR A 14 7.97 1.65 -1.11
CA THR A 14 8.29 2.75 -2.03
C THR A 14 8.66 4.00 -1.23
N LEU A 15 7.88 4.37 -0.21
CA LEU A 15 8.11 5.56 0.63
C LEU A 15 8.65 5.25 2.02
N TRP A 16 8.40 4.06 2.55
CA TRP A 16 8.82 3.58 3.87
C TRP A 16 8.92 2.06 3.91
N ASP A 17 9.67 1.53 4.88
CA ASP A 17 9.77 0.10 5.17
C ASP A 17 8.49 -0.41 5.83
N VAL A 18 7.66 -1.13 5.06
CA VAL A 18 6.38 -1.67 5.55
C VAL A 18 6.59 -2.75 6.60
N GLU A 19 7.60 -3.60 6.46
CA GLU A 19 7.84 -4.71 7.37
C GLU A 19 8.19 -4.19 8.77
N LYS A 20 9.05 -3.18 8.85
CA LYS A 20 9.41 -2.52 10.10
C LYS A 20 8.20 -1.85 10.74
N THR A 21 7.37 -1.19 9.95
CA THR A 21 6.15 -0.51 10.38
C THR A 21 5.13 -1.52 10.92
N ILE A 22 4.85 -2.59 10.18
CA ILE A 22 3.92 -3.65 10.61
C ILE A 22 4.40 -4.35 11.88
N ARG A 23 5.69 -4.68 11.98
CA ARG A 23 6.26 -5.29 13.21
C ARG A 23 6.09 -4.38 14.44
N ALA A 24 6.20 -3.07 14.28
CA ALA A 24 5.98 -2.13 15.38
C ALA A 24 4.50 -2.08 15.78
N ALA A 25 3.59 -1.98 14.81
CA ALA A 25 2.15 -1.99 15.03
C ALA A 25 1.68 -3.30 15.70
N GLU A 26 2.25 -4.43 15.30
CA GLU A 26 1.95 -5.75 15.87
C GLU A 26 2.37 -5.85 17.33
N ARG A 27 3.54 -5.31 17.73
CA ARG A 27 3.94 -5.24 19.14
C ARG A 27 2.97 -4.44 19.97
N ASP A 28 2.47 -3.31 19.46
CA ASP A 28 1.49 -2.48 20.16
C ASP A 28 0.15 -3.21 20.33
N LEU A 29 -0.30 -3.89 19.29
CA LEU A 29 -1.50 -4.73 19.33
C LEU A 29 -1.39 -5.84 20.39
N ILE A 30 -0.27 -6.59 20.39
CA ILE A 30 -0.03 -7.67 21.36
C ILE A 30 -0.02 -7.13 22.79
N ALA A 31 0.63 -5.99 23.02
CA ALA A 31 0.64 -5.34 24.35
C ALA A 31 -0.77 -4.91 24.79
N TRP A 32 -1.56 -4.37 23.87
CA TRP A 32 -2.94 -3.99 24.14
C TRP A 32 -3.82 -5.21 24.48
N LEU A 33 -3.75 -6.28 23.68
CA LEU A 33 -4.48 -7.52 23.93
C LEU A 33 -4.16 -8.10 25.30
N LYS A 34 -2.88 -8.12 25.70
CA LYS A 34 -2.45 -8.60 27.02
C LYS A 34 -3.10 -7.84 28.16
N THR A 35 -3.36 -6.55 27.99
CA THR A 35 -3.91 -5.69 29.05
C THR A 35 -5.44 -5.69 29.07
N HIS A 36 -6.09 -5.78 27.90
CA HIS A 36 -7.53 -5.54 27.75
C HIS A 36 -8.34 -6.81 27.40
N ALA A 37 -7.67 -7.84 26.91
CA ALA A 37 -8.31 -9.08 26.45
C ALA A 37 -7.37 -10.28 26.65
N GLU A 38 -6.91 -10.50 27.88
CA GLU A 38 -5.89 -11.52 28.19
C GLU A 38 -6.20 -12.92 27.67
N PRO A 39 -7.43 -13.46 27.77
CA PRO A 39 -7.76 -14.76 27.17
C PRO A 39 -7.57 -14.78 25.64
N ALA A 40 -7.90 -13.69 24.96
CA ALA A 40 -7.71 -13.56 23.52
C ALA A 40 -6.21 -13.37 23.19
N HIS A 41 -5.45 -12.67 24.02
CA HIS A 41 -3.99 -12.56 23.86
C HIS A 41 -3.31 -13.93 23.82
N GLN A 42 -3.65 -14.85 24.76
CA GLN A 42 -3.07 -16.20 24.77
C GLN A 42 -3.35 -16.95 23.46
N ILE A 43 -4.57 -16.84 22.94
CA ILE A 43 -4.95 -17.47 21.67
C ILE A 43 -4.20 -16.79 20.50
N TYR A 44 -4.14 -15.46 20.49
CA TYR A 44 -3.50 -14.70 19.40
C TYR A 44 -2.02 -15.05 19.26
N VAL A 45 -1.25 -15.05 20.36
CA VAL A 45 0.19 -15.32 20.32
C VAL A 45 0.55 -16.81 20.17
N SER A 46 -0.38 -17.71 20.47
CA SER A 46 -0.17 -19.17 20.32
C SER A 46 -0.55 -19.70 18.94
N ASN A 47 -1.19 -18.89 18.11
CA ASN A 47 -1.58 -19.28 16.76
C ASN A 47 -0.68 -18.61 15.72
N ASP A 48 -0.49 -19.32 14.60
CA ASP A 48 0.10 -18.72 13.41
C ASP A 48 -0.90 -17.79 12.73
N LEU A 49 -0.52 -16.52 12.57
CA LEU A 49 -1.37 -15.51 11.95
C LEU A 49 -1.71 -15.85 10.49
N ALA A 50 -0.81 -16.53 9.77
CA ALA A 50 -1.09 -16.97 8.40
C ALA A 50 -2.25 -17.97 8.38
N THR A 51 -2.27 -18.91 9.32
CA THR A 51 -3.38 -19.87 9.48
C THR A 51 -4.71 -19.17 9.82
N LEU A 52 -4.69 -18.21 10.74
CA LEU A 52 -5.90 -17.43 11.08
C LEU A 52 -6.41 -16.62 9.88
N ARG A 53 -5.50 -16.02 9.14
CA ARG A 53 -5.82 -15.29 7.90
C ARG A 53 -6.43 -16.21 6.85
N GLU A 54 -5.86 -17.37 6.60
CA GLU A 54 -6.37 -18.32 5.61
C GLU A 54 -7.76 -18.83 5.98
N GLN A 55 -7.98 -19.22 7.23
CA GLN A 55 -9.30 -19.65 7.73
C GLN A 55 -10.35 -18.56 7.54
N THR A 56 -10.01 -17.30 7.81
CA THR A 56 -10.93 -16.17 7.61
C THR A 56 -11.23 -15.94 6.13
N LEU A 57 -10.22 -16.01 5.26
CA LEU A 57 -10.40 -15.85 3.81
C LEU A 57 -11.17 -17.01 3.16
N GLN A 58 -11.09 -18.23 3.69
CA GLN A 58 -11.93 -19.36 3.24
C GLN A 58 -13.42 -19.09 3.50
N GLN A 59 -13.74 -18.44 4.63
CA GLN A 59 -15.11 -18.08 4.97
C GLN A 59 -15.60 -16.80 4.29
N GLN A 60 -14.70 -15.84 4.09
CA GLN A 60 -14.96 -14.51 3.53
C GLN A 60 -13.91 -14.12 2.46
N PRO A 61 -13.96 -14.71 1.25
CA PRO A 61 -12.93 -14.51 0.21
C PRO A 61 -12.77 -13.06 -0.24
N ASN A 62 -13.83 -12.27 -0.17
CA ASN A 62 -13.83 -10.86 -0.59
C ASN A 62 -12.92 -9.98 0.27
N LEU A 63 -12.60 -10.41 1.50
CA LEU A 63 -11.71 -9.67 2.39
C LEU A 63 -10.23 -9.64 1.94
N ARG A 64 -9.86 -10.42 0.92
CA ARG A 64 -8.48 -10.43 0.40
C ARG A 64 -7.96 -9.07 -0.04
N HIS A 65 -8.87 -8.19 -0.48
CA HIS A 65 -8.56 -6.85 -0.95
C HIS A 65 -8.82 -5.77 0.12
N ASP A 66 -9.42 -6.12 1.26
CA ASP A 66 -9.65 -5.23 2.40
C ASP A 66 -8.90 -5.72 3.64
N LEU A 67 -7.64 -5.31 3.73
CA LEU A 67 -6.75 -5.74 4.83
C LEU A 67 -7.21 -5.23 6.20
N SER A 68 -7.95 -4.13 6.26
CA SER A 68 -8.49 -3.60 7.50
C SER A 68 -9.62 -4.48 8.02
N GLN A 69 -10.63 -4.76 7.20
CA GLN A 69 -11.72 -5.66 7.57
C GLN A 69 -11.23 -7.08 7.82
N LEU A 70 -10.30 -7.57 7.01
CA LEU A 70 -9.69 -8.89 7.23
C LEU A 70 -9.07 -8.99 8.63
N ARG A 71 -8.32 -7.99 9.07
CA ARG A 71 -7.72 -7.99 10.41
C ARG A 71 -8.77 -7.91 11.51
N ILE A 72 -9.79 -7.09 11.36
CA ILE A 72 -10.90 -7.01 12.31
C ILE A 72 -11.61 -8.37 12.43
N GLU A 73 -11.87 -9.07 11.33
CA GLU A 73 -12.50 -10.39 11.35
C GLU A 73 -11.60 -11.46 11.99
N ILE A 74 -10.29 -11.43 11.74
CA ILE A 74 -9.33 -12.30 12.43
C ILE A 74 -9.38 -12.06 13.95
N LEU A 75 -9.32 -10.80 14.37
CA LEU A 75 -9.38 -10.43 15.79
C LEU A 75 -10.73 -10.83 16.41
N SER A 76 -11.85 -10.59 15.73
CA SER A 76 -13.18 -11.03 16.16
C SER A 76 -13.25 -12.56 16.33
N GLY A 77 -12.65 -13.30 15.40
CA GLY A 77 -12.54 -14.76 15.49
C GLY A 77 -11.74 -15.21 16.71
N VAL A 78 -10.63 -14.52 17.02
CA VAL A 78 -9.82 -14.78 18.21
C VAL A 78 -10.61 -14.49 19.49
N MET A 79 -11.35 -13.37 19.55
CA MET A 79 -12.19 -13.01 20.69
C MET A 79 -13.30 -14.04 20.93
N ARG A 80 -13.97 -14.51 19.85
CA ARG A 80 -14.97 -15.58 19.96
C ARG A 80 -14.37 -16.90 20.48
N LYS A 81 -13.19 -17.28 20.02
CA LYS A 81 -12.45 -18.45 20.53
C LYS A 81 -12.10 -18.28 22.03
N ALA A 82 -11.87 -17.06 22.48
CA ALA A 82 -11.65 -16.70 23.89
C ALA A 82 -12.95 -16.59 24.69
N GLN A 83 -14.10 -17.02 24.14
CA GLN A 83 -15.42 -17.07 24.78
C GLN A 83 -16.04 -15.70 25.10
N TYR A 84 -15.59 -14.61 24.48
CA TYR A 84 -16.31 -13.34 24.54
C TYR A 84 -17.65 -13.43 23.78
N GLN A 85 -18.68 -12.76 24.30
CA GLN A 85 -19.98 -12.67 23.62
C GLN A 85 -19.84 -11.90 22.31
N GLU A 86 -20.68 -12.19 21.31
CA GLU A 86 -20.52 -11.69 19.93
C GLU A 86 -20.35 -10.17 19.86
N HIS A 87 -21.18 -9.41 20.57
CA HIS A 87 -21.10 -7.95 20.61
C HIS A 87 -19.79 -7.45 21.25
N GLU A 88 -19.40 -8.07 22.36
CA GLU A 88 -18.16 -7.75 23.08
C GLU A 88 -16.93 -8.11 22.22
N ALA A 89 -16.95 -9.29 21.59
CA ALA A 89 -15.91 -9.76 20.69
C ALA A 89 -15.67 -8.76 19.54
N ARG A 90 -16.75 -8.24 18.96
CA ARG A 90 -16.66 -7.24 17.89
C ARG A 90 -16.07 -5.92 18.38
N ASN A 91 -16.54 -5.40 19.50
CA ASN A 91 -16.05 -4.14 20.08
C ASN A 91 -14.57 -4.22 20.46
N LEU A 92 -14.15 -5.32 21.10
CA LEU A 92 -12.75 -5.54 21.44
C LEU A 92 -11.86 -5.69 20.19
N ALA A 93 -12.35 -6.36 19.16
CA ALA A 93 -11.62 -6.53 17.90
C ALA A 93 -11.40 -5.18 17.19
N GLU A 94 -12.42 -4.33 17.15
CA GLU A 94 -12.33 -2.99 16.57
C GLU A 94 -11.38 -2.08 17.37
N ALA A 95 -11.45 -2.13 18.70
CA ALA A 95 -10.53 -1.38 19.58
C ALA A 95 -9.07 -1.88 19.39
N ALA A 96 -8.85 -3.18 19.33
CA ALA A 96 -7.54 -3.78 19.08
C ALA A 96 -7.01 -3.41 17.69
N PHE A 97 -7.89 -3.43 16.67
CA PHE A 97 -7.53 -2.99 15.32
C PHE A 97 -7.12 -1.53 15.29
N GLU A 98 -7.81 -0.62 16.00
CA GLU A 98 -7.44 0.80 16.02
C GLU A 98 -6.04 1.02 16.60
N VAL A 99 -5.64 0.24 17.62
CA VAL A 99 -4.26 0.28 18.13
C VAL A 99 -3.25 -0.15 17.08
N PHE A 100 -3.52 -1.26 16.40
CA PHE A 100 -2.69 -1.70 15.28
C PHE A 100 -2.65 -0.66 14.17
N PHE A 101 -3.79 -0.12 13.78
CA PHE A 101 -3.92 0.84 12.68
C PHE A 101 -3.22 2.16 12.99
N ALA A 102 -3.30 2.63 14.23
CA ALA A 102 -2.50 3.78 14.66
C ALA A 102 -0.99 3.51 14.52
N GLY A 103 -0.52 2.32 14.91
CA GLY A 103 0.86 1.90 14.71
C GLY A 103 1.26 1.77 13.25
N ARG A 104 0.37 1.20 12.43
CA ARG A 104 0.55 1.01 10.97
C ARG A 104 0.77 2.32 10.21
N ASN A 105 0.24 3.41 10.74
CA ASN A 105 0.35 4.72 10.12
C ASN A 105 1.48 5.59 10.74
N ARG A 106 2.25 5.09 11.71
CA ARG A 106 3.48 5.72 12.21
C ARG A 106 4.67 5.27 11.37
N VAL A 107 4.76 5.79 10.17
CA VAL A 107 5.78 5.43 9.19
C VAL A 107 7.09 6.20 9.40
N ALA A 108 8.21 5.55 9.11
CA ALA A 108 9.51 6.20 8.98
C ALA A 108 9.87 6.27 7.49
N PHE A 109 9.75 7.43 6.91
CA PHE A 109 10.03 7.66 5.49
C PHE A 109 11.47 7.29 5.13
N PHE A 110 11.65 6.74 3.94
CA PHE A 110 12.98 6.61 3.36
C PHE A 110 13.60 8.01 3.09
N PRO A 111 14.93 8.12 3.10
CA PRO A 111 15.62 9.37 2.78
C PRO A 111 15.17 9.93 1.42
N GLY A 112 14.79 11.20 1.38
CA GLY A 112 14.34 11.87 0.18
C GLY A 112 12.88 11.67 -0.21
N ALA A 113 12.09 10.84 0.52
CA ALA A 113 10.70 10.52 0.15
C ALA A 113 9.78 11.74 0.21
N LEU A 114 9.85 12.54 1.26
CA LEU A 114 8.99 13.72 1.41
C LEU A 114 9.39 14.84 0.45
N GLU A 115 10.70 15.07 0.27
CA GLU A 115 11.23 16.01 -0.69
C GLU A 115 10.82 15.67 -2.13
N MET A 116 10.89 14.41 -2.49
CA MET A 116 10.42 13.88 -3.78
C MET A 116 8.92 14.10 -3.96
N LEU A 117 8.09 13.73 -2.96
CA LEU A 117 6.64 13.95 -3.01
C LEU A 117 6.29 15.42 -3.17
N GLN A 118 6.95 16.31 -2.45
CA GLN A 118 6.75 17.75 -2.57
C GLN A 118 7.07 18.21 -3.99
N ALA A 119 8.26 17.91 -4.49
CA ALA A 119 8.69 18.33 -5.83
C ALA A 119 7.74 17.81 -6.95
N LEU A 120 7.29 16.57 -6.85
CA LEU A 120 6.34 15.99 -7.81
C LEU A 120 4.97 16.67 -7.72
N SER A 121 4.46 16.92 -6.51
CA SER A 121 3.13 17.52 -6.30
C SER A 121 3.02 18.97 -6.75
N GLU A 122 4.13 19.70 -6.81
CA GLU A 122 4.21 21.06 -7.35
C GLU A 122 4.06 21.10 -8.88
N ARG A 123 4.38 20.00 -9.56
CA ARG A 123 4.40 19.90 -11.03
C ARG A 123 3.26 19.09 -11.61
N TYR A 124 2.80 18.06 -10.88
CA TYR A 124 1.84 17.08 -11.37
C TYR A 124 0.75 16.78 -10.32
N PRO A 125 -0.47 16.43 -10.74
CA PRO A 125 -1.38 15.70 -9.87
C PRO A 125 -0.77 14.33 -9.51
N VAL A 126 -0.64 14.05 -8.21
CA VAL A 126 -0.11 12.79 -7.67
C VAL A 126 -1.24 12.01 -7.01
N TYR A 127 -1.37 10.72 -7.35
CA TYR A 127 -2.33 9.80 -6.74
C TYR A 127 -1.60 8.65 -6.08
N ALA A 128 -1.95 8.34 -4.83
CA ALA A 128 -1.52 7.09 -4.21
C ALA A 128 -2.29 5.90 -4.81
N LEU A 129 -1.59 4.79 -5.07
CA LEU A 129 -2.15 3.56 -5.62
C LEU A 129 -1.60 2.37 -4.84
N THR A 130 -2.32 1.90 -3.81
CA THR A 130 -1.79 0.95 -2.84
C THR A 130 -2.62 -0.32 -2.67
N ASN A 131 -1.93 -1.46 -2.58
CA ASN A 131 -2.52 -2.74 -2.13
C ASN A 131 -2.63 -2.82 -0.60
N GLY A 132 -1.96 -1.90 0.10
CA GLY A 132 -1.98 -1.79 1.56
C GLY A 132 -3.19 -1.03 2.09
N ASN A 133 -3.19 -0.85 3.40
CA ASN A 133 -4.22 -0.12 4.13
C ASN A 133 -3.69 1.13 4.86
N ALA A 134 -2.59 1.72 4.38
CA ALA A 134 -2.10 2.97 4.95
C ALA A 134 -3.13 4.10 4.72
N ASP A 135 -3.38 4.87 5.76
CA ASP A 135 -4.18 6.09 5.69
C ASP A 135 -3.28 7.28 5.40
N THR A 136 -3.44 7.87 4.23
CA THR A 136 -2.60 8.97 3.75
C THR A 136 -2.68 10.22 4.63
N SER A 137 -3.80 10.42 5.34
CA SER A 137 -3.95 11.52 6.31
C SER A 137 -3.16 11.24 7.59
N ARG A 138 -3.24 10.01 8.10
CA ARG A 138 -2.53 9.60 9.32
C ARG A 138 -1.02 9.51 9.10
N THR A 139 -0.57 9.16 7.90
CA THR A 139 0.86 9.15 7.54
C THR A 139 1.40 10.55 7.24
N GLY A 140 0.52 11.54 7.07
CA GLY A 140 0.90 12.94 6.82
C GLY A 140 1.21 13.28 5.36
N ILE A 141 1.00 12.35 4.40
CA ILE A 141 1.28 12.60 2.98
C ILE A 141 0.09 13.17 2.19
N SER A 142 -1.10 13.22 2.78
CA SER A 142 -2.30 13.72 2.10
C SER A 142 -2.15 15.12 1.47
N PRO A 143 -1.36 16.07 2.01
CA PRO A 143 -1.18 17.37 1.37
C PRO A 143 -0.52 17.32 -0.01
N TYR A 144 0.24 16.27 -0.31
CA TYR A 144 0.93 16.08 -1.60
C TYR A 144 0.08 15.33 -2.63
N LEU A 145 -1.08 14.80 -2.22
CA LEU A 145 -1.91 13.92 -3.06
C LEU A 145 -3.18 14.62 -3.52
N LYS A 146 -3.57 14.36 -4.78
CA LYS A 146 -4.88 14.72 -5.32
C LYS A 146 -5.93 13.63 -5.07
N GLY A 147 -5.49 12.41 -4.81
CA GLY A 147 -6.35 11.27 -4.50
C GLY A 147 -5.56 10.06 -4.03
N ALA A 148 -6.28 9.08 -3.50
CA ALA A 148 -5.74 7.78 -3.10
C ALA A 148 -6.70 6.68 -3.52
N ILE A 149 -6.17 5.66 -4.19
CA ILE A 149 -6.87 4.47 -4.64
C ILE A 149 -6.30 3.29 -3.85
N SER A 150 -7.12 2.62 -3.07
CA SER A 150 -6.73 1.40 -2.35
C SER A 150 -7.41 0.17 -2.94
N SER A 151 -6.82 -0.99 -2.72
CA SER A 151 -7.41 -2.27 -3.10
C SER A 151 -8.80 -2.48 -2.48
N ALA A 152 -9.01 -2.01 -1.24
CA ALA A 152 -10.31 -2.05 -0.57
C ALA A 152 -11.38 -1.23 -1.31
N LEU A 153 -11.01 -0.06 -1.84
CA LEU A 153 -11.92 0.81 -2.58
C LEU A 153 -12.36 0.19 -3.92
N VAL A 154 -11.44 -0.48 -4.60
CA VAL A 154 -11.67 -1.04 -5.95
C VAL A 154 -12.20 -2.48 -5.88
N GLY A 155 -11.93 -3.20 -4.80
CA GLY A 155 -12.21 -4.63 -4.70
C GLY A 155 -11.23 -5.50 -5.52
N ALA A 156 -10.09 -4.93 -5.91
CA ALA A 156 -9.02 -5.58 -6.65
C ALA A 156 -7.66 -5.04 -6.19
N SER A 157 -6.61 -5.82 -6.38
CA SER A 157 -5.23 -5.42 -5.99
C SER A 157 -4.33 -5.37 -7.22
N LYS A 158 -3.38 -4.45 -7.29
CA LYS A 158 -2.32 -4.48 -8.30
C LYS A 158 -1.71 -5.90 -8.35
N PRO A 159 -1.43 -6.47 -9.52
CA PRO A 159 -1.36 -5.83 -10.83
C PRO A 159 -2.69 -5.78 -11.59
N ASP A 160 -3.85 -6.02 -10.95
CA ASP A 160 -5.14 -5.93 -11.64
C ASP A 160 -5.30 -4.55 -12.27
N PRO A 161 -5.63 -4.44 -13.57
CA PRO A 161 -5.76 -3.18 -14.29
C PRO A 161 -6.83 -2.25 -13.72
N SER A 162 -7.80 -2.77 -12.96
CA SER A 162 -8.88 -1.99 -12.35
C SER A 162 -8.33 -0.90 -11.41
N MET A 163 -7.24 -1.19 -10.69
CA MET A 163 -6.57 -0.23 -9.81
C MET A 163 -6.04 0.98 -10.60
N PHE A 164 -5.34 0.71 -11.69
CA PHE A 164 -4.75 1.75 -12.56
C PHE A 164 -5.84 2.52 -13.30
N HIS A 165 -6.84 1.83 -13.85
CA HIS A 165 -7.98 2.47 -14.51
C HIS A 165 -8.78 3.37 -13.56
N ALA A 166 -8.93 3.01 -12.28
CA ALA A 166 -9.58 3.87 -11.30
C ALA A 166 -8.85 5.21 -11.16
N ALA A 167 -7.51 5.21 -11.09
CA ALA A 167 -6.71 6.43 -11.04
C ALA A 167 -6.80 7.24 -12.33
N LEU A 168 -6.68 6.59 -13.51
CA LEU A 168 -6.79 7.24 -14.82
C LEU A 168 -8.15 7.91 -15.03
N ASN A 169 -9.24 7.19 -14.68
CA ASN A 169 -10.61 7.70 -14.80
C ASN A 169 -10.86 8.88 -13.85
N GLN A 170 -10.39 8.79 -12.60
CA GLN A 170 -10.54 9.86 -11.62
C GLN A 170 -9.78 11.12 -12.03
N ALA A 171 -8.60 10.94 -12.62
CA ALA A 171 -7.78 12.05 -13.12
C ALA A 171 -8.23 12.57 -14.49
N GLY A 172 -9.00 11.80 -15.26
CA GLY A 172 -9.41 12.13 -16.65
C GLY A 172 -8.24 12.15 -17.63
N VAL A 173 -7.24 11.27 -17.44
CA VAL A 173 -5.99 11.26 -18.20
C VAL A 173 -5.79 9.91 -18.90
N SER A 174 -5.23 9.93 -20.11
CA SER A 174 -4.87 8.72 -20.86
C SER A 174 -3.58 8.10 -20.32
N ALA A 175 -3.50 6.77 -20.32
CA ALA A 175 -2.39 6.01 -19.75
C ALA A 175 -1.00 6.45 -20.26
N GLN A 176 -0.87 6.71 -21.55
CA GLN A 176 0.36 7.16 -22.19
C GLN A 176 0.91 8.52 -21.67
N HIS A 177 0.11 9.28 -20.93
CA HIS A 177 0.50 10.54 -20.28
C HIS A 177 0.69 10.38 -18.77
N CYS A 178 0.82 9.16 -18.30
CA CYS A 178 0.94 8.82 -16.90
C CYS A 178 2.22 8.01 -16.64
N VAL A 179 2.77 8.19 -15.45
CA VAL A 179 3.83 7.33 -14.92
C VAL A 179 3.39 6.75 -13.58
N HIS A 180 3.62 5.45 -13.40
CA HIS A 180 3.48 4.78 -12.11
C HIS A 180 4.87 4.58 -11.49
N ILE A 181 5.01 4.90 -10.21
CA ILE A 181 6.24 4.77 -9.43
C ILE A 181 5.99 3.74 -8.33
N GLY A 182 6.79 2.67 -8.27
CA GLY A 182 6.65 1.63 -7.27
C GLY A 182 7.85 0.71 -7.19
N ASP A 183 7.92 -0.10 -6.11
CA ASP A 183 9.05 -1.00 -5.83
C ASP A 183 8.85 -2.43 -6.35
N HIS A 184 7.60 -2.86 -6.58
CA HIS A 184 7.29 -4.25 -6.86
C HIS A 184 7.15 -4.52 -8.36
N LEU A 185 8.09 -5.31 -8.94
CA LEU A 185 8.11 -5.60 -10.38
C LEU A 185 6.79 -6.18 -10.92
N HIS A 186 6.18 -7.12 -10.18
CA HIS A 186 4.93 -7.72 -10.62
C HIS A 186 3.73 -6.79 -10.42
N ASP A 187 3.58 -6.19 -9.24
CA ASP A 187 2.37 -5.43 -8.91
C ASP A 187 2.37 -4.05 -9.57
N ASP A 188 3.53 -3.35 -9.53
CA ASP A 188 3.63 -1.98 -10.01
C ASP A 188 4.04 -1.93 -11.48
N ILE A 189 5.18 -2.54 -11.83
CA ILE A 189 5.75 -2.37 -13.17
C ILE A 189 4.93 -3.12 -14.21
N ARG A 190 4.64 -4.40 -13.98
CA ARG A 190 3.79 -5.18 -14.88
C ARG A 190 2.36 -4.63 -14.94
N GLY A 191 1.83 -4.18 -13.79
CA GLY A 191 0.48 -3.60 -13.74
C GLY A 191 0.37 -2.30 -14.52
N ALA A 192 1.35 -1.41 -14.43
CA ALA A 192 1.41 -0.17 -15.19
C ALA A 192 1.57 -0.44 -16.70
N ASP A 193 2.48 -1.36 -17.08
CA ASP A 193 2.71 -1.77 -18.46
C ASP A 193 1.43 -2.35 -19.11
N ALA A 194 0.70 -3.19 -18.38
CA ALA A 194 -0.54 -3.82 -18.85
C ALA A 194 -1.63 -2.83 -19.27
N VAL A 195 -1.60 -1.59 -18.71
CA VAL A 195 -2.55 -0.53 -19.08
C VAL A 195 -1.94 0.54 -19.99
N GLY A 196 -0.67 0.40 -20.37
CA GLY A 196 0.05 1.34 -21.24
C GLY A 196 0.54 2.60 -20.55
N MET A 197 0.77 2.56 -19.24
CA MET A 197 1.43 3.62 -18.49
C MET A 197 2.96 3.45 -18.55
N HIS A 198 3.69 4.55 -18.43
CA HIS A 198 5.11 4.51 -18.12
C HIS A 198 5.32 4.05 -16.67
N SER A 199 6.49 3.50 -16.38
CA SER A 199 6.82 3.01 -15.03
C SER A 199 8.22 3.41 -14.59
N ILE A 200 8.37 3.70 -13.30
CA ILE A 200 9.66 3.89 -12.63
C ILE A 200 9.76 2.84 -11.53
N TRP A 201 10.74 1.95 -11.66
CA TRP A 201 11.02 0.97 -10.64
C TRP A 201 11.92 1.55 -9.56
N VAL A 202 11.42 1.59 -8.33
CA VAL A 202 12.16 2.01 -7.13
C VAL A 202 12.91 0.80 -6.57
N ASN A 203 14.14 0.60 -7.03
CA ASN A 203 15.00 -0.53 -6.69
C ASN A 203 16.03 -0.17 -5.61
N LEU A 204 15.57 0.17 -4.40
CA LEU A 204 16.47 0.58 -3.30
C LEU A 204 17.42 -0.54 -2.86
N GLN A 205 17.10 -1.80 -3.14
CA GLN A 205 17.93 -2.96 -2.80
C GLN A 205 18.93 -3.32 -3.91
N GLN A 206 18.89 -2.64 -5.06
CA GLN A 206 19.74 -2.90 -6.23
C GLN A 206 19.66 -4.36 -6.71
N SER A 207 18.46 -4.93 -6.71
CA SER A 207 18.20 -6.29 -7.19
C SER A 207 18.36 -6.35 -8.71
N ALA A 208 18.95 -7.45 -9.20
CA ALA A 208 19.06 -7.66 -10.64
C ALA A 208 17.72 -8.13 -11.23
N LEU A 209 17.39 -7.65 -12.44
CA LEU A 209 16.29 -8.20 -13.21
C LEU A 209 16.59 -9.60 -13.71
N SER A 210 15.64 -10.50 -13.56
CA SER A 210 15.67 -11.86 -14.07
C SER A 210 15.04 -11.98 -15.48
N ASP A 211 15.25 -13.11 -16.14
CA ASP A 211 14.54 -13.40 -17.38
C ASP A 211 13.04 -13.52 -17.13
N GLY A 212 12.24 -12.78 -17.90
CA GLY A 212 10.78 -12.74 -17.77
C GLY A 212 10.25 -11.65 -16.82
N ASP A 213 11.11 -10.92 -16.12
CA ASP A 213 10.68 -9.73 -15.38
C ASP A 213 10.21 -8.61 -16.33
N PRO A 214 9.20 -7.83 -15.94
CA PRO A 214 8.79 -6.66 -16.69
C PRO A 214 9.94 -5.64 -16.74
N ARG A 215 10.04 -4.93 -17.86
CA ARG A 215 11.06 -3.90 -18.03
C ARG A 215 10.47 -2.54 -17.66
N PRO A 216 10.95 -1.87 -16.61
CA PRO A 216 10.49 -0.53 -16.29
C PRO A 216 10.93 0.47 -17.37
N THR A 217 10.19 1.57 -17.54
CA THR A 217 10.62 2.68 -18.41
C THR A 217 11.89 3.33 -17.86
N GLN A 218 11.99 3.47 -16.53
CA GLN A 218 13.17 3.94 -15.81
C GLN A 218 13.34 3.10 -14.54
N GLU A 219 14.58 3.02 -14.05
CA GLU A 219 14.93 2.43 -12.76
C GLU A 219 15.70 3.45 -11.94
N VAL A 220 15.42 3.51 -10.64
CA VAL A 220 16.15 4.34 -9.68
C VAL A 220 16.54 3.52 -8.45
N THR A 221 17.72 3.78 -7.90
CA THR A 221 18.22 3.10 -6.69
C THR A 221 18.20 4.02 -5.46
N GLN A 222 17.72 5.24 -5.63
CA GLN A 222 17.47 6.21 -4.56
C GLN A 222 16.34 7.16 -4.96
N LEU A 223 15.56 7.63 -3.99
CA LEU A 223 14.37 8.44 -4.26
C LEU A 223 14.70 9.84 -4.80
N SER A 224 15.91 10.36 -4.52
CA SER A 224 16.39 11.64 -5.06
C SER A 224 16.50 11.64 -6.60
N ASP A 225 16.58 10.48 -7.24
CA ASP A 225 16.73 10.38 -8.70
C ASP A 225 15.38 10.33 -9.43
N ILE A 226 14.26 10.23 -8.71
CA ILE A 226 12.91 10.16 -9.30
C ILE A 226 12.61 11.36 -10.18
N ASP A 227 12.95 12.57 -9.77
CA ASP A 227 12.68 13.78 -10.56
C ASP A 227 13.39 13.76 -11.91
N ALA A 228 14.64 13.31 -11.94
CA ALA A 228 15.41 13.14 -13.17
C ALA A 228 14.79 12.04 -14.06
N ALA A 229 14.34 10.91 -13.48
CA ALA A 229 13.70 9.82 -14.19
C ALA A 229 12.35 10.27 -14.81
N VAL A 230 11.53 11.02 -14.06
CA VAL A 230 10.29 11.62 -14.57
C VAL A 230 10.58 12.58 -15.73
N THR A 231 11.59 13.43 -15.61
CA THR A 231 12.00 14.35 -16.68
C THR A 231 12.47 13.62 -17.94
N ALA A 232 13.20 12.50 -17.78
CA ALA A 232 13.63 11.67 -18.91
C ALA A 232 12.45 11.08 -19.67
N ILE A 233 11.43 10.59 -18.95
CA ILE A 233 10.17 10.09 -19.56
C ILE A 233 9.46 11.24 -20.29
N GLU A 234 9.32 12.41 -19.66
CA GLU A 234 8.64 13.57 -20.26
C GLU A 234 9.32 14.01 -21.57
N ASN A 235 10.65 14.04 -21.59
CA ASN A 235 11.41 14.37 -22.80
C ASN A 235 11.20 13.34 -23.93
N SER A 236 11.05 12.06 -23.61
CA SER A 236 10.77 11.01 -24.62
C SER A 236 9.37 11.15 -25.24
N LEU A 237 8.40 11.74 -24.53
CA LEU A 237 7.06 12.00 -25.04
C LEU A 237 7.01 13.20 -26.02
N THR A 238 8.03 14.04 -26.01
CA THR A 238 8.09 15.26 -26.83
C THR A 238 8.98 15.14 -28.05
N ALA A 239 9.75 14.05 -28.15
CA ALA A 239 10.63 13.74 -29.26
C ALA A 239 9.90 13.03 -30.39
#